data_d11ddba054074450950398e5a70bcd90
#
_entry.id   d11ddba054074450950398e5a70bcd90
#
_cell.length_a   1.000
_cell.length_b   1.000
_cell.length_c   1.000
_cell.angle_alpha   90.00
_cell.angle_beta   90.00
_cell.angle_gamma   90.00
#
_symmetry.space_group_name_H-M   'P 1'
#
loop_
_entity.id
_entity.type
_entity.pdbx_description
1 polymer ?
#
loop_
_entity_poly.entity_id
_entity_poly.type
_entity_poly.pdbx_seq_one_letter_code
_entity_poly.pdbx_strand_id
1 'polypeptide(L)'
;MRRSKELKEFQTAHPVVDPEEWPEAVDLIFVTEFGRPVNVNSLVYKHFKPILKRAGLPNIRLYDLRHTAATLALTVGVSPKVVSEQLGHTSAASTLDVYSHVLPHMQDDAAAKVEAALMSA
;
A
#
# COMPACT_ATOMS: atom_id res chain seq x y z
N MET A 1 15.45 3.27 2.37
CA MET A 1 16.78 2.83 1.91
C MET A 1 17.68 2.28 3.01
N ARG A 2 17.80 2.86 4.21
CA ARG A 2 18.60 2.28 5.33
C ARG A 2 18.13 0.87 5.73
N ARG A 3 16.84 0.67 5.91
CA ARG A 3 16.25 -0.61 6.35
C ARG A 3 16.50 -1.78 5.39
N SER A 4 16.54 -1.52 4.08
CA SER A 4 16.84 -2.55 3.07
C SER A 4 18.30 -3.03 3.15
N LYS A 5 19.22 -2.15 3.48
CA LYS A 5 20.65 -2.49 3.62
C LYS A 5 20.92 -3.28 4.90
N GLU A 6 20.32 -2.85 6.01
CA GLU A 6 20.38 -3.56 7.30
C GLU A 6 19.74 -4.96 7.22
N LEU A 7 18.63 -5.09 6.47
CA LEU A 7 17.97 -6.37 6.22
C LEU A 7 18.85 -7.31 5.39
N LYS A 8 19.51 -6.80 4.34
CA LYS A 8 20.45 -7.58 3.53
C LYS A 8 21.66 -8.03 4.33
N GLU A 9 22.21 -7.16 5.16
CA GLU A 9 23.31 -7.48 6.06
C GLU A 9 22.90 -8.55 7.09
N PHE A 10 21.69 -8.44 7.66
CA PHE A 10 21.14 -9.42 8.57
C PHE A 10 20.91 -10.77 7.89
N GLN A 11 20.34 -10.79 6.68
CA GLN A 11 20.10 -12.01 5.89
C GLN A 11 21.41 -12.69 5.48
N THR A 12 22.46 -11.91 5.18
CA THR A 12 23.80 -12.43 4.86
C THR A 12 24.47 -13.07 6.09
N ALA A 13 24.27 -12.45 7.27
CA ALA A 13 24.81 -12.96 8.53
C ALA A 13 24.02 -14.17 9.08
N HIS A 14 22.75 -14.34 8.70
CA HIS A 14 21.85 -15.38 9.18
C HIS A 14 21.13 -16.06 8.00
N PRO A 15 21.81 -16.86 7.17
CA PRO A 15 21.20 -17.53 6.03
C PRO A 15 20.26 -18.65 6.53
N VAL A 16 19.03 -18.29 6.85
CA VAL A 16 17.99 -19.23 7.34
C VAL A 16 17.17 -19.80 6.18
N VAL A 17 17.34 -19.25 4.99
CA VAL A 17 16.62 -19.68 3.79
C VAL A 17 17.64 -20.27 2.81
N ASP A 18 17.43 -21.53 2.44
CA ASP A 18 18.15 -22.13 1.35
C ASP A 18 17.80 -21.36 0.05
N PRO A 19 18.78 -20.74 -0.62
CA PRO A 19 18.54 -20.03 -1.88
C PRO A 19 17.93 -20.92 -2.97
N GLU A 20 18.14 -22.23 -2.92
CA GLU A 20 17.53 -23.19 -3.85
C GLU A 20 16.05 -23.44 -3.53
N GLU A 21 15.66 -23.39 -2.25
CA GLU A 21 14.27 -23.56 -1.82
C GLU A 21 13.43 -22.28 -2.05
N TRP A 22 14.05 -21.08 -1.92
CA TRP A 22 13.37 -19.80 -2.05
C TRP A 22 14.26 -18.75 -2.75
N PRO A 23 14.58 -18.94 -4.03
CA PRO A 23 15.49 -18.04 -4.75
C PRO A 23 14.99 -16.59 -4.81
N GLU A 24 13.66 -16.38 -4.78
CA GLU A 24 13.02 -15.06 -4.79
C GLU A 24 13.00 -14.39 -3.41
N ALA A 25 13.24 -15.13 -2.31
CA ALA A 25 13.15 -14.60 -0.96
C ALA A 25 14.29 -13.63 -0.62
N VAL A 26 15.39 -13.69 -1.35
CA VAL A 26 16.60 -12.87 -1.09
C VAL A 26 16.33 -11.37 -1.30
N ASP A 27 15.38 -11.01 -2.19
CA ASP A 27 15.05 -9.62 -2.51
C ASP A 27 13.73 -9.14 -1.87
N LEU A 28 13.13 -9.89 -0.96
CA LEU A 28 11.92 -9.49 -0.28
C LEU A 28 12.18 -8.36 0.72
N ILE A 29 11.31 -7.32 0.68
CA ILE A 29 11.37 -6.19 1.63
C ILE A 29 10.86 -6.60 3.01
N PHE A 30 9.83 -7.46 3.05
CA PHE A 30 9.21 -7.94 4.28
C PHE A 30 9.41 -9.44 4.43
N VAL A 31 10.09 -9.81 5.48
CA VAL A 31 10.39 -11.21 5.83
C VAL A 31 10.08 -11.46 7.30
N THR A 32 9.98 -12.74 7.68
CA THR A 32 9.93 -13.16 9.08
C THR A 32 11.27 -12.90 9.79
N GLU A 33 11.31 -13.03 11.11
CA GLU A 33 12.56 -12.97 11.90
C GLU A 33 13.64 -13.97 11.42
N PHE A 34 13.21 -15.04 10.75
CA PHE A 34 14.10 -16.05 10.17
C PHE A 34 14.43 -15.82 8.69
N GLY A 35 14.12 -14.64 8.12
CA GLY A 35 14.37 -14.32 6.72
C GLY A 35 13.45 -14.98 5.70
N ARG A 36 12.41 -15.69 6.14
CA ARG A 36 11.45 -16.39 5.26
C ARG A 36 10.33 -15.46 4.80
N PRO A 37 9.68 -15.76 3.66
CA PRO A 37 8.48 -15.04 3.24
C PRO A 37 7.42 -15.01 4.33
N VAL A 38 6.74 -13.87 4.48
CA VAL A 38 5.66 -13.73 5.46
C VAL A 38 4.43 -14.51 4.99
N ASN A 39 3.95 -15.43 5.81
CA ASN A 39 2.68 -16.10 5.56
C ASN A 39 1.51 -15.15 5.84
N VAL A 40 0.73 -14.83 4.79
CA VAL A 40 -0.38 -13.86 4.87
C VAL A 40 -1.44 -14.28 5.90
N ASN A 41 -1.79 -15.56 5.98
CA ASN A 41 -2.77 -16.04 6.96
C ASN A 41 -2.26 -15.82 8.40
N SER A 42 -0.99 -16.13 8.64
CA SER A 42 -0.36 -15.87 9.94
C SER A 42 -0.36 -14.38 10.28
N LEU A 43 0.01 -13.52 9.33
CA LEU A 43 -0.04 -12.08 9.48
C LEU A 43 -1.45 -11.58 9.84
N VAL A 44 -2.46 -12.05 9.11
CA VAL A 44 -3.86 -11.64 9.33
C VAL A 44 -4.36 -12.08 10.70
N TYR A 45 -4.25 -13.37 11.03
CA TYR A 45 -4.90 -13.91 12.23
C TYR A 45 -4.09 -13.70 13.51
N LYS A 46 -2.75 -13.68 13.45
CA LYS A 46 -1.91 -13.50 14.64
C LYS A 46 -1.61 -12.04 14.97
N HIS A 47 -1.65 -11.16 13.97
CA HIS A 47 -1.26 -9.75 14.15
C HIS A 47 -2.37 -8.77 13.79
N PHE A 48 -2.86 -8.78 12.55
CA PHE A 48 -3.79 -7.77 12.06
C PHE A 48 -5.14 -7.78 12.80
N LYS A 49 -5.80 -8.93 12.88
CA LYS A 49 -7.10 -9.04 13.58
C LYS A 49 -7.02 -8.70 15.07
N PRO A 50 -6.02 -9.15 15.83
CA PRO A 50 -5.84 -8.72 17.22
C PRO A 50 -5.59 -7.21 17.36
N ILE A 51 -4.88 -6.58 16.42
CA ILE A 51 -4.67 -5.12 16.43
C ILE A 51 -6.01 -4.39 16.25
N LEU A 52 -6.81 -4.78 15.25
CA LEU A 52 -8.14 -4.19 15.04
C LEU A 52 -9.01 -4.29 16.29
N LYS A 53 -9.05 -5.46 16.92
CA LYS A 53 -9.82 -5.69 18.14
C LYS A 53 -9.35 -4.81 19.30
N ARG A 54 -8.05 -4.69 19.52
CA ARG A 54 -7.48 -3.84 20.59
C ARG A 54 -7.73 -2.35 20.33
N ALA A 55 -7.73 -1.94 19.07
CA ALA A 55 -7.98 -0.56 18.67
C ALA A 55 -9.47 -0.20 18.60
N GLY A 56 -10.39 -1.15 18.85
CA GLY A 56 -11.83 -0.93 18.73
C GLY A 56 -12.29 -0.65 17.29
N LEU A 57 -11.52 -1.09 16.29
CA LEU A 57 -11.82 -0.88 14.89
C LEU A 57 -12.72 -1.98 14.32
N PRO A 58 -13.48 -1.69 13.25
CA PRO A 58 -14.30 -2.68 12.57
C PRO A 58 -13.46 -3.87 12.08
N ASN A 59 -14.11 -5.03 11.97
CA ASN A 59 -13.46 -6.23 11.45
C ASN A 59 -13.35 -6.19 9.92
N ILE A 60 -12.37 -5.45 9.42
CA ILE A 60 -12.04 -5.32 7.99
C ILE A 60 -11.04 -6.38 7.54
N ARG A 61 -10.94 -6.58 6.23
CA ARG A 61 -9.92 -7.43 5.60
C ARG A 61 -8.59 -6.66 5.49
N LEU A 62 -7.47 -7.36 5.48
CA LEU A 62 -6.16 -6.74 5.25
C LEU A 62 -6.13 -5.97 3.92
N TYR A 63 -6.77 -6.51 2.88
CA TYR A 63 -6.86 -5.87 1.57
C TYR A 63 -7.64 -4.54 1.57
N ASP A 64 -8.56 -4.35 2.51
CA ASP A 64 -9.32 -3.11 2.65
C ASP A 64 -8.42 -1.92 3.02
N LEU A 65 -7.24 -2.16 3.61
CA LEU A 65 -6.24 -1.13 3.85
C LEU A 65 -5.71 -0.52 2.54
N ARG A 66 -5.59 -1.33 1.50
CA ARG A 66 -5.21 -0.86 0.16
C ARG A 66 -6.28 0.09 -0.41
N HIS A 67 -7.55 -0.26 -0.26
CA HIS A 67 -8.65 0.62 -0.67
C HIS A 67 -8.67 1.92 0.14
N THR A 68 -8.46 1.83 1.44
CA THR A 68 -8.39 3.01 2.31
C THR A 68 -7.24 3.94 1.90
N ALA A 69 -6.05 3.40 1.66
CA ALA A 69 -4.90 4.18 1.23
C ALA A 69 -5.13 4.88 -0.11
N ALA A 70 -5.72 4.16 -1.08
CA ALA A 70 -6.07 4.74 -2.38
C ALA A 70 -7.11 5.86 -2.24
N THR A 71 -8.16 5.63 -1.48
CA THR A 71 -9.21 6.63 -1.24
C THR A 71 -8.65 7.89 -0.59
N LEU A 72 -7.82 7.75 0.44
CA LEU A 72 -7.17 8.88 1.10
C LEU A 72 -6.27 9.66 0.13
N ALA A 73 -5.44 8.97 -0.66
CA ALA A 73 -4.57 9.62 -1.64
C ALA A 73 -5.37 10.42 -2.68
N LEU A 74 -6.45 9.84 -3.20
CA LEU A 74 -7.34 10.53 -4.15
C LEU A 74 -8.04 11.74 -3.49
N THR A 75 -8.51 11.59 -2.27
CA THR A 75 -9.20 12.68 -1.54
C THR A 75 -8.30 13.89 -1.29
N VAL A 76 -7.00 13.67 -1.06
CA VAL A 76 -6.04 14.77 -0.91
C VAL A 76 -5.47 15.27 -2.24
N GLY A 77 -6.02 14.81 -3.37
CA GLY A 77 -5.73 15.33 -4.70
C GLY A 77 -4.54 14.67 -5.40
N VAL A 78 -4.05 13.51 -4.93
CA VAL A 78 -3.07 12.72 -5.69
C VAL A 78 -3.73 12.20 -6.97
N SER A 79 -3.06 12.36 -8.10
CA SER A 79 -3.65 11.95 -9.38
C SER A 79 -3.91 10.44 -9.44
N PRO A 80 -5.02 10.00 -10.07
CA PRO A 80 -5.34 8.57 -10.20
C PRO A 80 -4.23 7.75 -10.87
N LYS A 81 -3.48 8.37 -11.77
CA LYS A 81 -2.34 7.73 -12.43
C LYS A 81 -1.25 7.37 -11.41
N VAL A 82 -0.88 8.32 -10.56
CA VAL A 82 0.13 8.09 -9.50
C VAL A 82 -0.34 7.03 -8.51
N VAL A 83 -1.60 7.09 -8.08
CA VAL A 83 -2.19 6.09 -7.18
C VAL A 83 -2.16 4.70 -7.84
N SER A 84 -2.50 4.61 -9.12
CA SER A 84 -2.44 3.36 -9.90
C SER A 84 -1.03 2.76 -9.93
N GLU A 85 -0.03 3.59 -10.22
CA GLU A 85 1.37 3.17 -10.26
C GLU A 85 1.88 2.71 -8.88
N GLN A 86 1.59 3.46 -7.82
CA GLN A 86 1.97 3.10 -6.43
C GLN A 86 1.34 1.80 -5.97
N LEU A 87 0.10 1.54 -6.37
CA LEU A 87 -0.61 0.32 -6.01
C LEU A 87 -0.31 -0.86 -6.95
N GLY A 88 0.44 -0.65 -8.03
CA GLY A 88 0.73 -1.67 -9.02
C GLY A 88 -0.53 -2.13 -9.78
N HIS A 89 -1.48 -1.24 -10.04
CA HIS A 89 -2.60 -1.52 -10.93
C HIS A 89 -2.12 -1.56 -12.38
N THR A 90 -2.72 -2.44 -13.19
CA THR A 90 -2.37 -2.57 -14.62
C THR A 90 -2.78 -1.35 -15.44
N SER A 91 -3.77 -0.58 -14.96
CA SER A 91 -4.19 0.66 -15.61
C SER A 91 -4.80 1.66 -14.62
N ALA A 92 -4.72 2.95 -14.97
CA ALA A 92 -5.39 4.01 -14.21
C ALA A 92 -6.94 3.89 -14.28
N ALA A 93 -7.47 3.31 -15.37
CA ALA A 93 -8.90 3.05 -15.51
C ALA A 93 -9.43 2.15 -14.39
N SER A 94 -8.69 1.10 -14.00
CA SER A 94 -9.06 0.24 -12.87
C SER A 94 -9.15 1.00 -11.54
N THR A 95 -8.27 1.99 -11.34
CA THR A 95 -8.30 2.86 -10.16
C THR A 95 -9.53 3.77 -10.20
N LEU A 96 -9.83 4.36 -11.33
CA LEU A 96 -10.99 5.23 -11.52
C LEU A 96 -12.31 4.49 -11.31
N ASP A 97 -12.44 3.27 -11.86
CA ASP A 97 -13.64 2.44 -11.71
C ASP A 97 -13.92 2.08 -10.24
N VAL A 98 -12.87 1.68 -9.51
CA VAL A 98 -13.00 1.27 -8.10
C VAL A 98 -13.29 2.46 -7.19
N TYR A 99 -12.76 3.65 -7.50
CA TYR A 99 -12.85 4.83 -6.65
C TYR A 99 -13.71 5.97 -7.25
N SER A 100 -14.60 5.64 -8.19
CA SER A 100 -15.50 6.60 -8.85
C SER A 100 -16.35 7.43 -7.89
N HIS A 101 -16.65 6.89 -6.72
CA HIS A 101 -17.39 7.61 -5.67
C HIS A 101 -16.61 8.79 -5.04
N VAL A 102 -15.31 8.85 -5.21
CA VAL A 102 -14.45 9.97 -4.74
C VAL A 102 -14.33 11.07 -5.78
N LEU A 103 -14.53 10.74 -7.07
CA LEU A 103 -14.33 11.65 -8.21
C LEU A 103 -15.21 12.91 -8.22
N PRO A 104 -16.51 12.87 -7.82
CA PRO A 104 -17.34 14.07 -7.83
C PRO A 104 -16.73 15.22 -7.01
N HIS A 105 -16.23 14.94 -5.82
CA HIS A 105 -15.56 15.94 -4.97
C HIS A 105 -14.25 16.46 -5.59
N MET A 106 -13.54 15.62 -6.32
CA MET A 106 -12.32 16.02 -7.01
C MET A 106 -12.61 16.94 -8.21
N GLN A 107 -13.75 16.76 -8.89
CA GLN A 107 -14.16 17.63 -10.00
C GLN A 107 -14.51 19.04 -9.51
N ASP A 108 -15.25 19.15 -8.41
CA ASP A 108 -15.59 20.42 -7.80
C ASP A 108 -14.34 21.19 -7.35
N ASP A 109 -13.39 20.50 -6.70
CA ASP A 109 -12.10 21.06 -6.31
C ASP A 109 -11.25 21.48 -7.51
N ALA A 110 -11.27 20.73 -8.59
CA ALA A 110 -10.53 21.06 -9.81
C ALA A 110 -11.12 22.31 -10.47
N ALA A 111 -12.44 22.41 -10.56
CA ALA A 111 -13.11 23.59 -11.09
C ALA A 111 -12.77 24.86 -10.28
N ALA A 112 -12.83 24.78 -8.95
CA ALA A 112 -12.48 25.88 -8.06
C ALA A 112 -11.01 26.31 -8.22
N LYS A 113 -10.09 25.36 -8.36
CA LYS A 113 -8.66 25.66 -8.60
C LYS A 113 -8.41 26.33 -9.93
N VAL A 114 -9.09 25.91 -11.00
CA VAL A 114 -9.01 26.55 -12.33
C VAL A 114 -9.56 27.97 -12.26
N GLU A 115 -10.72 28.17 -11.64
CA GLU A 115 -11.31 29.48 -11.45
C GLU A 115 -10.37 30.43 -10.68
N ALA A 116 -9.81 29.95 -9.55
CA ALA A 116 -8.85 30.72 -8.76
C ALA A 116 -7.60 31.07 -9.57
N ALA A 117 -7.08 30.17 -10.39
CA ALA A 117 -5.93 30.46 -11.27
C ALA A 117 -6.23 31.48 -12.35
N LEU A 118 -7.43 31.45 -12.92
CA LEU A 118 -7.86 32.46 -13.92
C LEU A 118 -8.10 33.81 -13.29
N MET A 119 -8.62 33.85 -12.07
CA MET A 119 -8.91 35.12 -11.37
C MET A 119 -7.66 35.77 -10.78
N SER A 120 -6.59 35.00 -10.54
CA SER A 120 -5.29 35.50 -10.04
C SER A 120 -4.31 35.91 -11.15
N ALA A 121 -4.65 35.63 -12.37
CA ALA A 121 -3.88 36.07 -13.55
C ALA A 121 -4.40 37.43 -14.01
#